data_a8231882a0b149895697eb9bced21f2e
#
_entry.id   a8231882a0b149895697eb9bced21f2e
#
_cell.length_a   1.000
_cell.length_b   1.000
_cell.length_c   1.000
_cell.angle_alpha   90.00
_cell.angle_beta   90.00
_cell.angle_gamma   90.00
#
_symmetry.space_group_name_H-M   'P 1'
#
loop_
_entity.id
_entity.type
_entity.pdbx_description
1 polymer ?
#
loop_
_entity_poly.entity_id
_entity_poly.type
_entity_poly.pdbx_seq_one_letter_code
_entity_poly.pdbx_strand_id
1 'polypeptide(L)'
;MTFKKSITFGLVLSAIILTACGKQSSNAPALPDAPDAAIQAVITEFAKGNGGILWEAMPLSYQGDVTGLAKLAGTKVDPEIYDTCFALLARLADVADQQKAFILNSSFLAEATAEKLKQIDATMPALVGLVKTIATCDLASSTGLQNFDGQNFCNTTVSKLAQYSESLAKLAGESSPLSDFLNTQVTIVAADESQATLSALVPGQAPTEHFFTKVEKRWVPVDMANQWAAGIAESTANLEAMSADQMAAQKPQIMGVLTMVDGVLTQIAAAETQEQFDQSLKGAMMPLMGMMMMGQSFGSGE
;
A
#
# COMPACT_ATOMS: atom_id res chain seq x y z
N MET A 1 4.10 -23.58 19.39
CA MET A 1 3.68 -22.18 19.19
C MET A 1 4.62 -21.52 18.17
N THR A 2 4.72 -22.06 16.95
CA THR A 2 5.79 -21.73 15.96
C THR A 2 5.25 -21.55 14.53
N PHE A 3 3.95 -21.27 14.38
CA PHE A 3 3.31 -21.20 13.05
C PHE A 3 3.19 -19.77 12.46
N LYS A 4 3.63 -18.73 13.18
CA LYS A 4 3.40 -17.32 12.79
C LYS A 4 4.51 -16.64 11.96
N LYS A 5 5.70 -17.22 11.85
CA LYS A 5 6.85 -16.55 11.19
C LYS A 5 7.12 -16.95 9.74
N SER A 6 6.65 -18.12 9.29
CA SER A 6 6.88 -18.56 7.89
C SER A 6 6.00 -17.87 6.85
N ILE A 7 4.92 -17.19 7.29
CA ILE A 7 3.97 -16.51 6.42
C ILE A 7 4.53 -15.16 5.91
N THR A 8 5.52 -14.59 6.60
CA THR A 8 5.96 -13.21 6.38
C THR A 8 6.75 -13.03 5.08
N PHE A 9 7.57 -14.00 4.67
CA PHE A 9 8.39 -13.87 3.44
C PHE A 9 7.52 -13.97 2.18
N GLY A 10 6.59 -14.93 2.16
CA GLY A 10 5.64 -15.09 1.05
C GLY A 10 4.63 -13.92 0.98
N LEU A 11 4.21 -13.38 2.13
CA LEU A 11 3.25 -12.27 2.21
C LEU A 11 3.87 -10.92 1.79
N VAL A 12 5.12 -10.64 2.14
CA VAL A 12 5.81 -9.41 1.70
C VAL A 12 6.02 -9.43 0.20
N LEU A 13 6.43 -10.57 -0.36
CA LEU A 13 6.56 -10.71 -1.82
C LEU A 13 5.19 -10.65 -2.52
N SER A 14 4.14 -11.24 -1.93
CA SER A 14 2.78 -11.23 -2.49
C SER A 14 2.07 -9.88 -2.32
N ALA A 15 2.28 -9.17 -1.20
CA ALA A 15 1.63 -7.87 -0.96
C ALA A 15 2.22 -6.74 -1.83
N ILE A 16 3.49 -6.85 -2.23
CA ILE A 16 4.15 -5.85 -3.09
C ILE A 16 3.77 -6.01 -4.56
N ILE A 17 3.29 -7.20 -4.98
CA ILE A 17 3.04 -7.54 -6.39
C ILE A 17 1.60 -7.18 -6.83
N LEU A 18 0.74 -6.68 -5.94
CA LEU A 18 -0.68 -6.46 -6.23
C LEU A 18 -1.01 -5.23 -7.09
N THR A 19 -0.03 -4.59 -7.74
CA THR A 19 -0.37 -3.53 -8.70
C THR A 19 0.71 -3.36 -9.74
N ALA A 20 0.40 -3.42 -11.01
CA ALA A 20 1.01 -2.59 -12.02
C ALA A 20 1.12 -3.09 -13.45
N CYS A 21 0.99 -2.26 -14.44
CA CYS A 21 1.36 -2.51 -15.83
C CYS A 21 1.52 -1.34 -16.79
N GLY A 22 2.39 -1.46 -17.75
CA GLY A 22 2.54 -0.62 -18.95
C GLY A 22 3.92 -0.77 -19.58
N LYS A 23 3.98 -0.94 -20.88
CA LYS A 23 5.22 -1.13 -21.63
C LYS A 23 6.06 0.16 -21.65
N GLN A 24 7.20 0.15 -20.98
CA GLN A 24 8.33 0.98 -21.35
C GLN A 24 9.60 0.13 -21.28
N SER A 25 10.49 0.27 -22.28
CA SER A 25 11.81 -0.38 -22.26
C SER A 25 12.61 0.19 -21.09
N SER A 26 12.77 -0.59 -20.02
CA SER A 26 13.62 -0.22 -18.91
C SER A 26 15.09 -0.36 -19.27
N ASN A 27 15.92 0.59 -18.82
CA ASN A 27 17.37 0.45 -18.81
C ASN A 27 17.88 -0.44 -17.66
N ALA A 28 17.00 -1.21 -17.02
CA ALA A 28 17.39 -2.09 -15.93
C ALA A 28 18.16 -3.30 -16.47
N PRO A 29 19.14 -3.81 -15.72
CA PRO A 29 19.87 -5.00 -16.11
C PRO A 29 18.90 -6.18 -16.20
N ALA A 30 19.04 -6.98 -17.27
CA ALA A 30 18.23 -8.18 -17.43
C ALA A 30 18.41 -9.10 -16.22
N LEU A 31 17.29 -9.58 -15.64
CA LEU A 31 17.34 -10.51 -14.52
C LEU A 31 18.08 -11.78 -14.92
N PRO A 32 18.97 -12.31 -14.05
CA PRO A 32 19.65 -13.57 -14.27
C PRO A 32 18.68 -14.73 -14.52
N ASP A 33 19.10 -15.74 -15.26
CA ASP A 33 18.28 -16.90 -15.54
C ASP A 33 18.29 -17.93 -14.39
N ALA A 34 19.37 -17.96 -13.59
CA ALA A 34 19.47 -18.80 -12.39
C ALA A 34 18.51 -18.28 -11.31
N PRO A 35 17.74 -19.17 -10.64
CA PRO A 35 16.65 -18.76 -9.76
C PRO A 35 17.11 -17.99 -8.53
N ASP A 36 18.18 -18.41 -7.88
CA ASP A 36 18.77 -17.72 -6.71
C ASP A 36 19.31 -16.34 -7.10
N ALA A 37 20.04 -16.26 -8.19
CA ALA A 37 20.60 -15.02 -8.69
C ALA A 37 19.49 -14.04 -9.13
N ALA A 38 18.41 -14.54 -9.72
CA ALA A 38 17.26 -13.71 -10.09
C ALA A 38 16.57 -13.10 -8.86
N ILE A 39 16.28 -13.92 -7.85
CA ILE A 39 15.64 -13.42 -6.63
C ILE A 39 16.59 -12.51 -5.85
N GLN A 40 17.89 -12.86 -5.77
CA GLN A 40 18.88 -12.00 -5.10
C GLN A 40 19.08 -10.66 -5.84
N ALA A 41 18.98 -10.63 -7.17
CA ALA A 41 19.00 -9.39 -7.94
C ALA A 41 17.80 -8.50 -7.64
N VAL A 42 16.59 -9.06 -7.51
CA VAL A 42 15.39 -8.32 -7.11
C VAL A 42 15.59 -7.69 -5.73
N ILE A 43 16.04 -8.45 -4.75
CA ILE A 43 16.31 -7.97 -3.39
C ILE A 43 17.35 -6.84 -3.43
N THR A 44 18.45 -7.05 -4.15
CA THR A 44 19.57 -6.11 -4.20
C THR A 44 19.18 -4.78 -4.89
N GLU A 45 18.47 -4.85 -6.02
CA GLU A 45 18.05 -3.65 -6.74
C GLU A 45 16.97 -2.88 -5.97
N PHE A 46 16.04 -3.59 -5.36
CA PHE A 46 15.03 -2.96 -4.50
C PHE A 46 15.66 -2.27 -3.29
N ALA A 47 16.67 -2.88 -2.66
CA ALA A 47 17.43 -2.27 -1.58
C ALA A 47 18.15 -0.97 -1.98
N LYS A 48 18.52 -0.83 -3.27
CA LYS A 48 19.10 0.40 -3.82
C LYS A 48 18.05 1.48 -4.14
N GLY A 49 16.76 1.20 -3.91
CA GLY A 49 15.65 2.09 -4.23
C GLY A 49 15.08 1.94 -5.65
N ASN A 50 15.54 0.94 -6.42
CA ASN A 50 15.01 0.61 -7.73
C ASN A 50 13.75 -0.27 -7.56
N GLY A 51 12.61 0.34 -7.25
CA GLY A 51 11.34 -0.39 -7.10
C GLY A 51 10.83 -1.01 -8.38
N GLY A 52 11.21 -0.46 -9.55
CA GLY A 52 10.82 -1.00 -10.86
C GLY A 52 11.27 -2.42 -11.10
N ILE A 53 12.29 -2.90 -10.38
CA ILE A 53 12.75 -4.29 -10.46
C ILE A 53 11.65 -5.28 -10.05
N LEU A 54 10.76 -4.92 -9.12
CA LEU A 54 9.62 -5.75 -8.73
C LEU A 54 8.68 -5.98 -9.91
N TRP A 55 8.50 -4.93 -10.72
CA TRP A 55 7.72 -5.00 -11.93
C TRP A 55 8.38 -5.89 -12.99
N GLU A 56 9.66 -5.70 -13.23
CA GLU A 56 10.43 -6.47 -14.21
C GLU A 56 10.57 -7.95 -13.85
N ALA A 57 10.48 -8.27 -12.55
CA ALA A 57 10.47 -9.64 -12.07
C ALA A 57 9.15 -10.38 -12.36
N MET A 58 8.08 -9.66 -12.68
CA MET A 58 6.79 -10.28 -13.02
C MET A 58 6.76 -10.79 -14.47
N PRO A 59 6.08 -11.93 -14.74
CA PRO A 59 5.74 -12.36 -16.09
C PRO A 59 4.98 -11.28 -16.85
N LEU A 60 5.16 -11.19 -18.16
CA LEU A 60 4.48 -10.19 -19.00
C LEU A 60 2.96 -10.33 -18.97
N SER A 61 2.46 -11.57 -18.90
CA SER A 61 1.02 -11.81 -18.73
C SER A 61 0.50 -11.22 -17.43
N TYR A 62 1.21 -11.42 -16.30
CA TYR A 62 0.82 -10.87 -15.01
C TYR A 62 0.83 -9.33 -15.01
N GLN A 63 1.86 -8.76 -15.62
CA GLN A 63 1.91 -7.34 -15.89
C GLN A 63 0.67 -6.89 -16.68
N GLY A 64 0.24 -7.61 -17.75
CA GLY A 64 -0.95 -7.37 -18.54
C GLY A 64 -2.23 -7.41 -17.73
N ASP A 65 -2.39 -8.43 -16.90
CA ASP A 65 -3.57 -8.65 -16.08
C ASP A 65 -3.79 -7.49 -15.09
N VAL A 66 -2.72 -7.09 -14.41
CA VAL A 66 -2.80 -5.97 -13.45
C VAL A 66 -3.15 -4.66 -14.14
N THR A 67 -2.59 -4.36 -15.36
CA THR A 67 -3.01 -3.18 -16.12
C THR A 67 -4.49 -3.25 -16.47
N GLY A 68 -4.92 -4.43 -16.92
CA GLY A 68 -6.32 -4.66 -17.24
C GLY A 68 -7.21 -4.33 -16.05
N LEU A 69 -6.86 -4.83 -14.86
CA LEU A 69 -7.61 -4.55 -13.63
C LEU A 69 -7.62 -3.07 -13.26
N ALA A 70 -6.46 -2.40 -13.30
CA ALA A 70 -6.40 -0.96 -12.98
C ALA A 70 -7.26 -0.14 -13.95
N LYS A 71 -7.17 -0.41 -15.25
CA LYS A 71 -7.98 0.26 -16.27
C LYS A 71 -9.47 -0.04 -16.11
N LEU A 72 -9.83 -1.30 -15.83
CA LEU A 72 -11.21 -1.68 -15.56
C LEU A 72 -11.74 -0.93 -14.33
N ALA A 73 -10.99 -0.90 -13.24
CA ALA A 73 -11.35 -0.12 -12.05
C ALA A 73 -11.58 1.35 -12.40
N GLY A 74 -10.71 1.97 -13.21
CA GLY A 74 -10.86 3.34 -13.68
C GLY A 74 -12.11 3.60 -14.53
N THR A 75 -12.71 2.55 -15.13
CA THR A 75 -14.00 2.65 -15.83
C THR A 75 -15.21 2.44 -14.93
N LYS A 76 -15.01 1.85 -13.76
CA LYS A 76 -16.10 1.46 -12.84
C LYS A 76 -16.31 2.45 -11.70
N VAL A 77 -15.25 3.15 -11.28
CA VAL A 77 -15.37 4.16 -10.22
C VAL A 77 -16.07 5.42 -10.74
N ASP A 78 -16.86 6.08 -9.88
CA ASP A 78 -17.32 7.44 -10.15
C ASP A 78 -16.12 8.39 -9.95
N PRO A 79 -15.69 9.14 -10.99
CA PRO A 79 -14.49 9.96 -10.91
C PRO A 79 -14.56 11.02 -9.81
N GLU A 80 -15.72 11.67 -9.63
CA GLU A 80 -15.87 12.73 -8.65
C GLU A 80 -15.76 12.20 -7.21
N ILE A 81 -16.41 11.07 -6.92
CA ILE A 81 -16.28 10.42 -5.60
C ILE A 81 -14.84 9.98 -5.37
N TYR A 82 -14.27 9.24 -6.34
CA TYR A 82 -12.95 8.63 -6.21
C TYR A 82 -11.86 9.68 -6.00
N ASP A 83 -11.82 10.66 -6.89
CA ASP A 83 -10.80 11.71 -6.86
C ASP A 83 -10.94 12.60 -5.62
N THR A 84 -12.18 12.90 -5.19
CA THR A 84 -12.44 13.65 -3.95
C THR A 84 -11.97 12.88 -2.71
N CYS A 85 -12.19 11.56 -2.64
CA CYS A 85 -11.71 10.74 -1.52
C CYS A 85 -10.19 10.85 -1.35
N PHE A 86 -9.43 10.71 -2.43
CA PHE A 86 -7.98 10.79 -2.38
C PHE A 86 -7.47 12.22 -2.15
N ALA A 87 -8.15 13.23 -2.70
CA ALA A 87 -7.84 14.63 -2.42
C ALA A 87 -8.02 14.97 -0.93
N LEU A 88 -9.09 14.46 -0.30
CA LEU A 88 -9.31 14.62 1.15
C LEU A 88 -8.26 13.86 1.98
N LEU A 89 -7.83 12.68 1.54
CA LEU A 89 -6.76 11.94 2.19
C LEU A 89 -5.43 12.71 2.12
N ALA A 90 -5.10 13.28 0.97
CA ALA A 90 -3.92 14.15 0.82
C ALA A 90 -4.01 15.37 1.73
N ARG A 91 -5.18 16.02 1.75
CA ARG A 91 -5.43 17.18 2.61
C ARG A 91 -5.34 16.84 4.11
N LEU A 92 -5.84 15.68 4.52
CA LEU A 92 -5.69 15.20 5.90
C LEU A 92 -4.21 15.13 6.30
N ALA A 93 -3.36 14.59 5.43
CA ALA A 93 -1.92 14.52 5.67
C ALA A 93 -1.29 15.92 5.72
N ASP A 94 -1.71 16.85 4.86
CA ASP A 94 -1.24 18.24 4.90
C ASP A 94 -1.64 18.95 6.19
N VAL A 95 -2.89 18.79 6.62
CA VAL A 95 -3.39 19.35 7.89
C VAL A 95 -2.64 18.76 9.07
N ALA A 96 -2.39 17.44 9.08
CA ALA A 96 -1.62 16.79 10.13
C ALA A 96 -0.18 17.32 10.23
N ASP A 97 0.45 17.60 9.09
CA ASP A 97 1.80 18.19 9.03
C ASP A 97 1.81 19.64 9.54
N GLN A 98 0.89 20.46 9.05
CA GLN A 98 0.78 21.88 9.39
C GLN A 98 0.40 22.10 10.86
N GLN A 99 -0.51 21.28 11.39
CA GLN A 99 -1.04 21.40 12.74
C GLN A 99 -0.33 20.49 13.75
N LYS A 100 0.84 19.95 13.40
CA LYS A 100 1.61 19.02 14.23
C LYS A 100 1.79 19.50 15.67
N ALA A 101 2.11 20.78 15.87
CA ALA A 101 2.30 21.34 17.19
C ALA A 101 1.02 21.28 18.04
N PHE A 102 -0.14 21.59 17.45
CA PHE A 102 -1.42 21.50 18.15
C PHE A 102 -1.86 20.05 18.39
N ILE A 103 -1.54 19.13 17.46
CA ILE A 103 -1.80 17.69 17.67
C ILE A 103 -1.05 17.20 18.90
N LEU A 104 0.25 17.48 19.01
CA LEU A 104 1.09 17.04 20.14
C LEU A 104 0.69 17.64 21.48
N ASN A 105 0.07 18.82 21.48
CA ASN A 105 -0.40 19.50 22.67
C ASN A 105 -1.93 19.36 22.88
N SER A 106 -2.59 18.51 22.09
CA SER A 106 -4.06 18.38 22.15
C SER A 106 -4.52 17.74 23.45
N SER A 107 -5.72 18.13 23.88
CA SER A 107 -6.38 17.56 25.07
C SER A 107 -6.59 16.04 24.96
N PHE A 108 -6.58 15.46 23.77
CA PHE A 108 -6.66 14.01 23.54
C PHE A 108 -5.37 13.26 23.88
N LEU A 109 -4.24 13.95 23.90
CA LEU A 109 -2.94 13.40 24.29
C LEU A 109 -2.49 13.84 25.69
N ALA A 110 -3.37 14.49 26.45
CA ALA A 110 -3.04 15.02 27.79
C ALA A 110 -2.55 13.96 28.79
N GLU A 111 -2.98 12.71 28.64
CA GLU A 111 -2.54 11.57 29.46
C GLU A 111 -1.31 10.85 28.91
N ALA A 112 -0.80 11.26 27.73
CA ALA A 112 0.38 10.64 27.14
C ALA A 112 1.65 11.05 27.89
N THR A 113 2.54 10.09 28.15
CA THR A 113 3.85 10.37 28.74
C THR A 113 4.72 11.20 27.80
N ALA A 114 5.68 11.94 28.35
CA ALA A 114 6.63 12.72 27.56
C ALA A 114 7.39 11.85 26.53
N GLU A 115 7.70 10.60 26.89
CA GLU A 115 8.33 9.63 26.01
C GLU A 115 7.43 9.28 24.81
N LYS A 116 6.15 9.06 25.08
CA LYS A 116 5.15 8.74 24.05
C LYS A 116 4.90 9.92 23.10
N LEU A 117 4.85 11.13 23.62
CA LEU A 117 4.76 12.35 22.82
C LEU A 117 5.99 12.52 21.92
N LYS A 118 7.19 12.29 22.44
CA LYS A 118 8.43 12.30 21.65
C LYS A 118 8.41 11.24 20.56
N GLN A 119 7.89 10.05 20.83
CA GLN A 119 7.75 8.99 19.83
C GLN A 119 6.75 9.39 18.75
N ILE A 120 5.59 9.95 19.11
CA ILE A 120 4.60 10.47 18.15
C ILE A 120 5.21 11.56 17.28
N ASP A 121 5.92 12.52 17.89
CA ASP A 121 6.60 13.60 17.19
C ASP A 121 7.61 13.08 16.15
N ALA A 122 8.38 12.07 16.50
CA ALA A 122 9.37 11.44 15.63
C ALA A 122 8.75 10.61 14.49
N THR A 123 7.59 9.96 14.71
CA THR A 123 6.93 9.10 13.71
C THR A 123 6.07 9.89 12.74
N MET A 124 5.60 11.05 13.14
CA MET A 124 4.63 11.85 12.36
C MET A 124 5.09 12.18 10.93
N PRO A 125 6.33 12.62 10.67
CA PRO A 125 6.79 12.88 9.30
C PRO A 125 6.72 11.66 8.38
N ALA A 126 7.04 10.47 8.90
CA ALA A 126 6.98 9.24 8.12
C ALA A 126 5.53 8.81 7.84
N LEU A 127 4.62 8.96 8.82
CA LEU A 127 3.19 8.71 8.64
C LEU A 127 2.56 9.68 7.62
N VAL A 128 2.84 10.97 7.75
CA VAL A 128 2.39 11.99 6.78
C VAL A 128 2.90 11.68 5.38
N GLY A 129 4.19 11.35 5.26
CA GLY A 129 4.80 11.00 3.98
C GLY A 129 4.19 9.74 3.36
N LEU A 130 3.91 8.72 4.17
CA LEU A 130 3.24 7.49 3.74
C LEU A 130 1.82 7.79 3.22
N VAL A 131 1.01 8.53 3.99
CA VAL A 131 -0.36 8.89 3.59
C VAL A 131 -0.36 9.76 2.33
N LYS A 132 0.52 10.76 2.24
CA LYS A 132 0.68 11.59 1.03
C LYS A 132 1.05 10.74 -0.18
N THR A 133 1.97 9.79 -0.02
CA THR A 133 2.37 8.90 -1.12
C THR A 133 1.21 8.06 -1.62
N ILE A 134 0.39 7.51 -0.71
CA ILE A 134 -0.82 6.76 -1.09
C ILE A 134 -1.85 7.69 -1.76
N ALA A 135 -2.06 8.86 -1.20
CA ALA A 135 -3.10 9.79 -1.65
C ALA A 135 -2.79 10.49 -2.99
N THR A 136 -1.55 10.45 -3.45
CA THR A 136 -1.10 11.14 -4.67
C THR A 136 -0.45 10.22 -5.71
N CYS A 137 -0.51 8.90 -5.51
CA CYS A 137 0.02 7.94 -6.48
C CYS A 137 -0.89 7.78 -7.71
N ASP A 138 -0.40 7.10 -8.74
CA ASP A 138 -1.15 6.87 -9.98
C ASP A 138 -2.50 6.15 -9.72
N LEU A 139 -2.59 5.33 -8.69
CA LEU A 139 -3.85 4.68 -8.30
C LEU A 139 -4.80 5.58 -7.50
N ALA A 140 -4.40 6.78 -7.12
CA ALA A 140 -5.19 7.70 -6.31
C ALA A 140 -6.08 8.63 -7.14
N SER A 141 -6.19 8.43 -8.45
CA SER A 141 -7.12 9.18 -9.30
C SER A 141 -7.74 8.30 -10.38
N SER A 142 -8.95 8.62 -10.77
CA SER A 142 -9.67 7.94 -11.85
C SER A 142 -8.89 7.98 -13.18
N THR A 143 -8.27 9.11 -13.48
CA THR A 143 -7.40 9.27 -14.64
C THR A 143 -6.11 8.45 -14.51
N GLY A 144 -5.52 8.40 -13.34
CA GLY A 144 -4.33 7.60 -13.05
C GLY A 144 -4.59 6.10 -13.21
N LEU A 145 -5.75 5.61 -12.73
CA LEU A 145 -6.18 4.22 -12.97
C LEU A 145 -6.27 3.90 -14.46
N GLN A 146 -6.85 4.79 -15.27
CA GLN A 146 -7.00 4.58 -16.71
C GLN A 146 -5.67 4.60 -17.47
N ASN A 147 -4.71 5.39 -17.00
CA ASN A 147 -3.38 5.56 -17.61
C ASN A 147 -2.28 4.86 -16.82
N PHE A 148 -2.63 3.91 -16.01
CA PHE A 148 -1.72 3.28 -15.07
C PHE A 148 -0.45 2.72 -15.72
N ASP A 149 0.70 3.12 -15.21
CA ASP A 149 2.05 2.66 -15.57
C ASP A 149 2.71 2.01 -14.35
N GLY A 150 2.79 0.69 -14.37
CA GLY A 150 3.29 -0.02 -13.23
C GLY A 150 4.78 0.03 -13.02
N GLN A 151 5.56 0.18 -14.05
CA GLN A 151 6.99 0.43 -13.91
C GLN A 151 7.22 1.74 -13.14
N ASN A 152 6.51 2.80 -13.55
CA ASN A 152 6.56 4.09 -12.87
C ASN A 152 6.03 3.99 -11.44
N PHE A 153 4.89 3.33 -11.24
CA PHE A 153 4.29 3.13 -9.92
C PHE A 153 5.25 2.40 -8.96
N CYS A 154 5.89 1.33 -9.40
CA CYS A 154 6.87 0.61 -8.58
C CYS A 154 8.10 1.46 -8.27
N ASN A 155 8.62 2.20 -9.23
CA ASN A 155 9.77 3.07 -9.02
C ASN A 155 9.50 4.25 -8.08
N THR A 156 8.32 4.85 -8.18
CA THR A 156 8.00 6.07 -7.43
C THR A 156 7.24 5.78 -6.15
N THR A 157 6.12 5.07 -6.25
CA THR A 157 5.21 4.86 -5.13
C THR A 157 5.69 3.74 -4.22
N VAL A 158 5.94 2.54 -4.77
CA VAL A 158 6.35 1.38 -3.95
C VAL A 158 7.67 1.63 -3.24
N SER A 159 8.64 2.24 -3.92
CA SER A 159 9.92 2.62 -3.31
C SER A 159 9.75 3.60 -2.14
N LYS A 160 8.88 4.60 -2.25
CA LYS A 160 8.60 5.55 -1.15
C LYS A 160 7.86 4.89 0.00
N LEU A 161 6.85 4.07 -0.29
CA LEU A 161 6.12 3.33 0.74
C LEU A 161 7.06 2.42 1.54
N ALA A 162 7.99 1.74 0.86
CA ALA A 162 9.02 0.92 1.49
C ALA A 162 9.91 1.74 2.43
N GLN A 163 10.38 2.91 2.00
CA GLN A 163 11.21 3.81 2.81
C GLN A 163 10.48 4.32 4.05
N TYR A 164 9.21 4.72 3.92
CA TYR A 164 8.41 5.16 5.07
C TYR A 164 8.11 4.01 6.04
N SER A 165 7.78 2.82 5.53
CA SER A 165 7.55 1.62 6.35
C SER A 165 8.79 1.25 7.15
N GLU A 166 9.96 1.28 6.53
CA GLU A 166 11.25 1.03 7.19
C GLU A 166 11.55 2.09 8.27
N SER A 167 11.25 3.36 7.97
CA SER A 167 11.44 4.45 8.94
C SER A 167 10.54 4.28 10.16
N LEU A 168 9.28 3.90 9.95
CA LEU A 168 8.32 3.65 11.04
C LEU A 168 8.73 2.46 11.90
N ALA A 169 9.18 1.35 11.29
CA ALA A 169 9.64 0.18 12.01
C ALA A 169 10.86 0.49 12.90
N LYS A 170 11.84 1.24 12.36
CA LYS A 170 13.02 1.68 13.14
C LYS A 170 12.63 2.54 14.33
N LEU A 171 11.69 3.45 14.16
CA LEU A 171 11.19 4.31 15.24
C LEU A 171 10.39 3.52 16.29
N ALA A 172 9.73 2.43 15.90
CA ALA A 172 9.07 1.51 16.83
C ALA A 172 10.04 0.59 17.58
N GLY A 173 11.31 0.55 17.18
CA GLY A 173 12.30 -0.38 17.73
C GLY A 173 12.06 -1.84 17.30
N GLU A 174 11.34 -2.04 16.22
CA GLU A 174 11.00 -3.36 15.66
C GLU A 174 11.83 -3.66 14.40
N SER A 175 12.14 -4.94 14.17
CA SER A 175 12.59 -5.36 12.85
C SER A 175 11.43 -5.29 11.88
N SER A 176 11.60 -4.59 10.76
CA SER A 176 10.54 -4.56 9.75
C SER A 176 10.61 -5.80 8.85
N PRO A 177 9.46 -6.32 8.39
CA PRO A 177 9.45 -7.37 7.37
C PRO A 177 10.23 -6.97 6.11
N LEU A 178 10.27 -5.67 5.81
CA LEU A 178 11.06 -5.14 4.71
C LEU A 178 12.56 -5.25 4.99
N SER A 179 13.00 -4.91 6.21
CA SER A 179 14.41 -5.07 6.60
C SER A 179 14.86 -6.54 6.52
N ASP A 180 14.01 -7.45 6.98
CA ASP A 180 14.25 -8.89 6.86
C ASP A 180 14.38 -9.31 5.40
N PHE A 181 13.49 -8.86 4.52
CA PHE A 181 13.54 -9.09 3.08
C PHE A 181 14.84 -8.56 2.45
N LEU A 182 15.17 -7.29 2.74
CA LEU A 182 16.36 -6.65 2.16
C LEU A 182 17.69 -7.29 2.60
N ASN A 183 17.72 -7.93 3.76
CA ASN A 183 18.89 -8.61 4.30
C ASN A 183 18.88 -10.13 4.04
N THR A 184 17.88 -10.64 3.31
CA THR A 184 17.79 -12.07 3.01
C THR A 184 18.85 -12.49 2.01
N GLN A 185 19.54 -13.60 2.32
CA GLN A 185 20.42 -14.29 1.40
C GLN A 185 19.69 -15.50 0.82
N VAL A 186 19.81 -15.68 -0.49
CA VAL A 186 19.11 -16.75 -1.23
C VAL A 186 20.12 -17.70 -1.84
N THR A 187 19.89 -19.01 -1.66
CA THR A 187 20.73 -20.07 -2.23
C THR A 187 19.86 -21.19 -2.80
N ILE A 188 20.37 -21.89 -3.82
CA ILE A 188 19.68 -23.04 -4.42
C ILE A 188 19.79 -24.26 -3.50
N VAL A 189 18.64 -24.88 -3.20
CA VAL A 189 18.56 -26.23 -2.62
C VAL A 189 18.43 -27.27 -3.73
N ALA A 190 17.52 -27.03 -4.68
CA ALA A 190 17.31 -27.83 -5.87
C ALA A 190 16.74 -26.93 -6.99
N ALA A 191 17.13 -27.19 -8.24
CA ALA A 191 16.55 -26.50 -9.39
C ALA A 191 16.63 -27.36 -10.63
N ASP A 192 15.61 -27.20 -11.49
CA ASP A 192 15.62 -27.67 -12.89
C ASP A 192 15.27 -26.49 -13.83
N GLU A 193 14.90 -26.77 -15.07
CA GLU A 193 14.58 -25.71 -16.08
C GLU A 193 13.34 -24.89 -15.73
N SER A 194 12.41 -25.42 -14.93
CA SER A 194 11.07 -24.89 -14.69
C SER A 194 10.71 -24.71 -13.23
N GLN A 195 11.39 -25.39 -12.32
CA GLN A 195 11.12 -25.36 -10.89
C GLN A 195 12.40 -25.17 -10.07
N ALA A 196 12.27 -24.50 -8.94
CA ALA A 196 13.37 -24.32 -8.00
C ALA A 196 12.87 -24.34 -6.55
N THR A 197 13.67 -24.96 -5.69
CA THR A 197 13.58 -24.82 -4.24
C THR A 197 14.76 -23.97 -3.78
N LEU A 198 14.45 -22.83 -3.20
CA LEU A 198 15.43 -21.87 -2.70
C LEU A 198 15.41 -21.84 -1.18
N SER A 199 16.57 -21.80 -0.57
CA SER A 199 16.72 -21.50 0.84
C SER A 199 16.91 -20.00 1.04
N ALA A 200 16.05 -19.37 1.83
CA ALA A 200 16.15 -18.00 2.23
C ALA A 200 16.63 -17.89 3.67
N LEU A 201 17.74 -17.20 3.88
CA LEU A 201 18.35 -16.95 5.19
C LEU A 201 18.23 -15.47 5.55
N VAL A 202 17.39 -15.18 6.53
CA VAL A 202 17.32 -13.88 7.18
C VAL A 202 18.31 -13.87 8.35
N PRO A 203 19.14 -12.84 8.55
CA PRO A 203 20.08 -12.77 9.66
C PRO A 203 19.40 -13.00 11.02
N GLY A 204 19.94 -13.93 11.80
CA GLY A 204 19.40 -14.29 13.11
C GLY A 204 18.18 -15.22 13.11
N GLN A 205 17.76 -15.71 11.95
CA GLN A 205 16.66 -16.67 11.82
C GLN A 205 17.15 -18.00 11.23
N ALA A 206 16.38 -19.07 11.41
CA ALA A 206 16.64 -20.33 10.72
C ALA A 206 16.32 -20.19 9.22
N PRO A 207 17.07 -20.85 8.32
CA PRO A 207 16.74 -20.86 6.90
C PRO A 207 15.34 -21.40 6.65
N THR A 208 14.65 -20.83 5.67
CA THR A 208 13.33 -21.29 5.21
C THR A 208 13.38 -21.66 3.74
N GLU A 209 12.69 -22.73 3.37
CA GLU A 209 12.59 -23.15 1.97
C GLU A 209 11.38 -22.53 1.30
N HIS A 210 11.58 -22.07 0.06
CA HIS A 210 10.56 -21.48 -0.79
C HIS A 210 10.58 -22.12 -2.17
N PHE A 211 9.40 -22.39 -2.69
CA PHE A 211 9.21 -23.05 -3.98
C PHE A 211 8.88 -22.03 -5.06
N PHE A 212 9.60 -22.12 -6.17
CA PHE A 212 9.44 -21.24 -7.32
C PHE A 212 9.17 -22.06 -8.58
N THR A 213 8.41 -21.47 -9.50
CA THR A 213 8.19 -21.99 -10.84
C THR A 213 8.53 -20.91 -11.86
N LYS A 214 8.95 -21.35 -13.06
CA LYS A 214 9.30 -20.43 -14.14
C LYS A 214 8.10 -20.17 -15.04
N VAL A 215 7.62 -18.94 -15.06
CA VAL A 215 6.54 -18.47 -15.95
C VAL A 215 7.12 -17.40 -16.87
N GLU A 216 7.02 -17.58 -18.18
CA GLU A 216 7.52 -16.61 -19.18
C GLU A 216 8.95 -16.12 -18.91
N LYS A 217 9.84 -17.02 -18.53
CA LYS A 217 11.24 -16.74 -18.16
C LYS A 217 11.41 -15.95 -16.86
N ARG A 218 10.39 -15.85 -16.01
CA ARG A 218 10.45 -15.23 -14.67
C ARG A 218 10.23 -16.27 -13.59
N TRP A 219 11.00 -16.20 -12.53
CA TRP A 219 10.85 -17.06 -11.37
C TRP A 219 9.82 -16.45 -10.42
N VAL A 220 8.70 -17.13 -10.24
CA VAL A 220 7.60 -16.70 -9.36
C VAL A 220 7.34 -17.75 -8.28
N PRO A 221 6.89 -17.35 -7.07
CA PRO A 221 6.47 -18.31 -6.06
C PRO A 221 5.37 -19.24 -6.59
N VAL A 222 5.46 -20.53 -6.30
CA VAL A 222 4.49 -21.53 -6.77
C VAL A 222 3.07 -21.21 -6.33
N ASP A 223 2.88 -20.77 -5.07
CA ASP A 223 1.56 -20.41 -4.54
C ASP A 223 0.95 -19.26 -5.32
N MET A 224 1.78 -18.26 -5.67
CA MET A 224 1.34 -17.13 -6.50
C MET A 224 0.95 -17.60 -7.90
N ALA A 225 1.76 -18.44 -8.54
CA ALA A 225 1.46 -18.95 -9.88
C ALA A 225 0.15 -19.75 -9.89
N ASN A 226 -0.09 -20.56 -8.86
CA ASN A 226 -1.30 -21.39 -8.73
C ASN A 226 -2.58 -20.57 -8.48
N GLN A 227 -2.47 -19.44 -7.79
CA GLN A 227 -3.63 -18.62 -7.41
C GLN A 227 -3.88 -17.46 -8.37
N TRP A 228 -2.92 -17.13 -9.24
CA TRP A 228 -2.96 -15.91 -10.06
C TRP A 228 -4.22 -15.81 -10.91
N ALA A 229 -4.47 -16.79 -11.77
CA ALA A 229 -5.60 -16.75 -12.70
C ALA A 229 -6.96 -16.65 -11.96
N ALA A 230 -7.11 -17.38 -10.85
CA ALA A 230 -8.32 -17.32 -10.03
C ALA A 230 -8.50 -15.94 -9.37
N GLY A 231 -7.43 -15.37 -8.82
CA GLY A 231 -7.47 -14.05 -8.20
C GLY A 231 -7.79 -12.93 -9.19
N ILE A 232 -7.21 -13.00 -10.40
CA ILE A 232 -7.53 -12.05 -11.47
C ILE A 232 -9.00 -12.18 -11.92
N ALA A 233 -9.49 -13.42 -12.10
CA ALA A 233 -10.88 -13.66 -12.49
C ALA A 233 -11.87 -13.15 -11.43
N GLU A 234 -11.59 -13.42 -10.15
CA GLU A 234 -12.41 -12.93 -9.04
C GLU A 234 -12.40 -11.39 -8.95
N SER A 235 -11.22 -10.77 -9.05
CA SER A 235 -11.09 -9.31 -9.02
C SER A 235 -11.82 -8.66 -10.19
N THR A 236 -11.72 -9.24 -11.39
CA THR A 236 -12.45 -8.78 -12.58
C THR A 236 -13.94 -8.89 -12.37
N ALA A 237 -14.45 -10.04 -11.91
CA ALA A 237 -15.86 -10.25 -11.64
C ALA A 237 -16.41 -9.25 -10.61
N ASN A 238 -15.66 -8.99 -9.52
CA ASN A 238 -16.04 -8.02 -8.52
C ASN A 238 -16.14 -6.60 -9.07
N LEU A 239 -15.19 -6.19 -9.92
CA LEU A 239 -15.25 -4.89 -10.60
C LEU A 239 -16.40 -4.82 -11.60
N GLU A 240 -16.64 -5.89 -12.38
CA GLU A 240 -17.75 -5.93 -13.34
C GLU A 240 -19.11 -5.89 -12.66
N ALA A 241 -19.24 -6.48 -11.47
CA ALA A 241 -20.46 -6.46 -10.66
C ALA A 241 -20.80 -5.09 -10.07
N MET A 242 -19.87 -4.13 -10.07
CA MET A 242 -20.14 -2.77 -9.60
C MET A 242 -21.18 -2.09 -10.50
N SER A 243 -22.33 -1.73 -9.91
CA SER A 243 -23.44 -1.11 -10.62
C SER A 243 -23.29 0.41 -10.67
N ALA A 244 -23.22 0.96 -11.89
CA ALA A 244 -23.20 2.41 -12.12
C ALA A 244 -24.47 3.08 -11.57
N ASP A 245 -25.63 2.45 -11.69
CA ASP A 245 -26.91 2.98 -11.22
C ASP A 245 -26.96 3.05 -9.69
N GLN A 246 -26.45 2.02 -8.99
CA GLN A 246 -26.35 2.05 -7.53
C GLN A 246 -25.37 3.14 -7.05
N MET A 247 -24.25 3.28 -7.72
CA MET A 247 -23.28 4.35 -7.43
C MET A 247 -23.90 5.72 -7.63
N ALA A 248 -24.58 5.94 -8.75
CA ALA A 248 -25.29 7.20 -9.04
C ALA A 248 -26.37 7.51 -8.00
N ALA A 249 -27.13 6.51 -7.56
CA ALA A 249 -28.15 6.69 -6.52
C ALA A 249 -27.56 7.08 -5.15
N GLN A 250 -26.38 6.56 -4.81
CA GLN A 250 -25.70 6.82 -3.54
C GLN A 250 -24.81 8.08 -3.58
N LYS A 251 -24.46 8.56 -4.78
CA LYS A 251 -23.52 9.68 -4.97
C LYS A 251 -23.87 10.92 -4.14
N PRO A 252 -25.12 11.42 -4.07
CA PRO A 252 -25.43 12.61 -3.28
C PRO A 252 -25.13 12.43 -1.78
N GLN A 253 -25.39 11.23 -1.25
CA GLN A 253 -25.12 10.93 0.15
C GLN A 253 -23.61 10.84 0.42
N ILE A 254 -22.86 10.16 -0.46
CA ILE A 254 -21.40 10.04 -0.35
C ILE A 254 -20.76 11.42 -0.44
N MET A 255 -21.13 12.22 -1.43
CA MET A 255 -20.60 13.58 -1.61
C MET A 255 -20.95 14.48 -0.43
N GLY A 256 -22.13 14.31 0.18
CA GLY A 256 -22.50 15.01 1.41
C GLY A 256 -21.55 14.69 2.57
N VAL A 257 -21.18 13.42 2.73
CA VAL A 257 -20.19 13.00 3.74
C VAL A 257 -18.81 13.58 3.43
N LEU A 258 -18.35 13.50 2.17
CA LEU A 258 -17.05 14.05 1.78
C LEU A 258 -16.98 15.55 2.00
N THR A 259 -18.04 16.29 1.68
CA THR A 259 -18.15 17.74 1.94
C THR A 259 -18.07 18.05 3.44
N MET A 260 -18.72 17.24 4.27
CA MET A 260 -18.65 17.40 5.73
C MET A 260 -17.22 17.16 6.24
N VAL A 261 -16.53 16.11 5.76
CA VAL A 261 -15.12 15.84 6.11
C VAL A 261 -14.24 17.01 5.66
N ASP A 262 -14.44 17.55 4.47
CA ASP A 262 -13.69 18.70 3.97
C ASP A 262 -13.90 19.95 4.85
N GLY A 263 -15.14 20.20 5.28
CA GLY A 263 -15.46 21.28 6.21
C GLY A 263 -14.75 21.14 7.55
N VAL A 264 -14.69 19.92 8.09
CA VAL A 264 -13.95 19.61 9.32
C VAL A 264 -12.45 19.86 9.15
N LEU A 265 -11.85 19.36 8.06
CA LEU A 265 -10.43 19.61 7.78
C LEU A 265 -10.13 21.10 7.60
N THR A 266 -11.07 21.86 6.99
CA THR A 266 -10.96 23.31 6.87
C THR A 266 -10.91 24.01 8.23
N GLN A 267 -11.78 23.61 9.16
CA GLN A 267 -11.80 24.20 10.52
C GLN A 267 -10.53 23.85 11.30
N ILE A 268 -10.07 22.61 11.21
CA ILE A 268 -8.83 22.19 11.88
C ILE A 268 -7.62 22.93 11.29
N ALA A 269 -7.53 23.04 9.97
CA ALA A 269 -6.45 23.76 9.29
C ALA A 269 -6.40 25.26 9.63
N ALA A 270 -7.56 25.86 9.86
CA ALA A 270 -7.69 27.29 10.17
C ALA A 270 -7.45 27.62 11.65
N ALA A 271 -7.20 26.62 12.50
CA ALA A 271 -6.95 26.87 13.92
C ALA A 271 -5.61 27.61 14.12
N GLU A 272 -5.64 28.74 14.79
CA GLU A 272 -4.48 29.58 15.11
C GLU A 272 -4.06 29.43 16.59
N THR A 273 -4.92 28.79 17.40
CA THR A 273 -4.67 28.54 18.82
C THR A 273 -5.00 27.12 19.19
N GLN A 274 -4.39 26.61 20.30
CA GLN A 274 -4.67 25.27 20.82
C GLN A 274 -6.16 25.08 21.15
N GLU A 275 -6.80 26.10 21.70
CA GLU A 275 -8.22 26.05 22.05
C GLU A 275 -9.10 25.89 20.81
N GLN A 276 -8.84 26.65 19.75
CA GLN A 276 -9.55 26.53 18.48
C GLN A 276 -9.35 25.14 17.86
N PHE A 277 -8.12 24.62 17.88
CA PHE A 277 -7.80 23.30 17.40
C PHE A 277 -8.57 22.21 18.16
N ASP A 278 -8.52 22.23 19.50
CA ASP A 278 -9.22 21.25 20.33
C ASP A 278 -10.74 21.31 20.17
N GLN A 279 -11.31 22.51 20.00
CA GLN A 279 -12.76 22.70 19.73
C GLN A 279 -13.13 22.12 18.37
N SER A 280 -12.34 22.40 17.30
CA SER A 280 -12.56 21.86 15.96
C SER A 280 -12.48 20.34 15.93
N LEU A 281 -11.49 19.78 16.64
CA LEU A 281 -11.31 18.33 16.73
C LEU A 281 -12.46 17.65 17.49
N LYS A 282 -12.91 18.22 18.61
CA LYS A 282 -14.11 17.75 19.36
C LYS A 282 -15.36 17.82 18.51
N GLY A 283 -15.55 18.94 17.77
CA GLY A 283 -16.68 19.11 16.84
C GLY A 283 -16.69 18.09 15.73
N ALA A 284 -15.51 17.66 15.25
CA ALA A 284 -15.35 16.61 14.23
C ALA A 284 -15.69 15.20 14.73
N MET A 285 -15.40 14.90 15.98
CA MET A 285 -15.63 13.55 16.55
C MET A 285 -17.10 13.19 16.64
N MET A 286 -17.98 14.13 16.97
CA MET A 286 -19.41 13.85 17.14
C MET A 286 -20.08 13.33 15.85
N PRO A 287 -19.95 13.99 14.67
CA PRO A 287 -20.47 13.46 13.41
C PRO A 287 -19.83 12.14 13.00
N LEU A 288 -18.50 11.97 13.20
CA LEU A 288 -17.80 10.74 12.85
C LEU A 288 -18.25 9.55 13.69
N MET A 289 -18.45 9.72 14.99
CA MET A 289 -19.03 8.67 15.84
C MET A 289 -20.47 8.33 15.44
N GLY A 290 -21.27 9.31 15.06
CA GLY A 290 -22.61 9.08 14.54
C GLY A 290 -22.62 8.24 13.26
N MET A 291 -21.67 8.52 12.34
CA MET A 291 -21.51 7.71 11.09
C MET A 291 -21.02 6.30 11.36
N MET A 292 -20.08 6.10 12.29
CA MET A 292 -19.64 4.74 12.66
C MET A 292 -20.78 3.92 13.26
N MET A 293 -21.64 4.51 14.07
CA MET A 293 -22.82 3.81 14.62
C MET A 293 -23.86 3.50 13.54
N MET A 294 -24.06 4.39 12.58
CA MET A 294 -24.95 4.13 11.43
C MET A 294 -24.37 3.07 10.47
N GLY A 295 -23.06 3.07 10.23
CA GLY A 295 -22.40 2.08 9.36
C GLY A 295 -22.52 0.65 9.88
N GLN A 296 -22.53 0.45 11.20
CA GLN A 296 -22.78 -0.87 11.80
C GLN A 296 -24.21 -1.39 11.59
N SER A 297 -25.18 -0.52 11.39
CA SER A 297 -26.57 -0.92 11.11
C SER A 297 -26.79 -1.32 9.65
N PHE A 298 -25.92 -0.95 8.71
CA PHE A 298 -25.99 -1.35 7.30
C PHE A 298 -25.23 -2.65 6.98
N GLY A 299 -24.33 -3.10 7.87
CA GLY A 299 -23.56 -4.35 7.71
C GLY A 299 -24.22 -5.59 8.34
N SER A 300 -25.38 -5.46 9.00
CA SER A 300 -26.08 -6.56 9.69
C SER A 300 -27.43 -6.90 9.06
N GLY A 301 -27.64 -6.54 7.81
CA GLY A 301 -28.82 -6.92 7.02
C GLY A 301 -28.52 -8.10 6.12
N GLU A 302 -28.49 -9.32 6.69
CA GLU A 302 -28.87 -10.56 6.02
C GLU A 302 -30.29 -10.90 6.32
#